data_dd1962aa8a0c00e8d54d1dc3223cf823
#
_entry.id   dd1962aa8a0c00e8d54d1dc3223cf823
#
_cell.length_a   1.000
_cell.length_b   1.000
_cell.length_c   1.000
_cell.angle_alpha   90.00
_cell.angle_beta   90.00
_cell.angle_gamma   90.00
#
_symmetry.space_group_name_H-M   'P 1'
#
loop_
_entity.id
_entity.type
_entity.pdbx_description
1 polymer ?
#
loop_
_entity_poly.entity_id
_entity_poly.type
_entity_poly.pdbx_seq_one_letter_code
_entity_poly.pdbx_strand_id
1 'polypeptide(L)'
;MSISTTHLRLRSTAGMGLFYVLLCVLGQCASSSYNLTLYNNNIPKGTRNLLKLDQSLRTIFIIHGWQQSGQLPWVTEMKNAYFQTSSVNVIVLDWSEDASSLTYYPSVYVVPHIGRFLGETIYTLHSMKLIQVEATQLVGFSLGAHIAGIAAQTFTAKSNGTKIKIIVGLEAASPGYEIANEDGRLDATDAEFVQGFHTSEFGLRKPYATVDVYFNYKKIHGCGVKQPSCPWYPGVDVPPHSLYSTGKRF
;
A
#
# COMPACT_ATOMS: atom_id res chain seq x y z
N MET A 1 -50.53 -4.75 -18.82
CA MET A 1 -50.04 -4.46 -17.45
C MET A 1 -48.59 -4.10 -17.53
N SER A 2 -48.29 -2.81 -17.46
CA SER A 2 -46.93 -2.23 -17.56
C SER A 2 -46.37 -2.10 -16.15
N ILE A 3 -45.26 -2.78 -15.86
CA ILE A 3 -44.57 -2.65 -14.58
C ILE A 3 -43.63 -1.44 -14.68
N SER A 4 -44.00 -0.38 -13.96
CA SER A 4 -43.20 0.84 -13.80
C SER A 4 -41.98 0.54 -12.94
N THR A 5 -40.79 0.69 -13.51
CA THR A 5 -39.51 0.66 -12.80
C THR A 5 -39.30 2.01 -12.10
N THR A 6 -39.54 2.03 -10.81
CA THR A 6 -39.28 3.20 -9.96
C THR A 6 -37.77 3.31 -9.73
N HIS A 7 -37.11 4.28 -10.36
CA HIS A 7 -35.75 4.67 -10.08
C HIS A 7 -35.65 5.29 -8.68
N LEU A 8 -35.12 4.54 -7.72
CA LEU A 8 -34.73 5.07 -6.42
C LEU A 8 -33.47 5.92 -6.60
N ARG A 9 -33.63 7.23 -6.64
CA ARG A 9 -32.50 8.18 -6.53
C ARG A 9 -32.03 8.24 -5.07
N LEU A 10 -31.03 7.44 -4.72
CA LEU A 10 -30.29 7.60 -3.47
C LEU A 10 -29.40 8.85 -3.56
N ARG A 11 -29.84 9.93 -2.93
CA ARG A 11 -29.03 11.12 -2.65
C ARG A 11 -28.31 10.88 -1.32
N SER A 12 -27.06 10.45 -1.37
CA SER A 12 -25.99 10.72 -0.40
C SER A 12 -24.72 9.98 -0.83
N THR A 13 -23.74 10.69 -1.33
CA THR A 13 -22.45 10.13 -1.76
C THR A 13 -21.65 9.50 -0.61
N ALA A 14 -21.87 9.92 0.64
CA ALA A 14 -21.20 9.38 1.82
C ALA A 14 -21.68 7.97 2.21
N GLY A 15 -22.97 7.66 2.06
CA GLY A 15 -23.54 6.36 2.40
C GLY A 15 -23.16 5.25 1.41
N MET A 16 -22.99 5.59 0.13
CA MET A 16 -22.58 4.64 -0.90
C MET A 16 -21.14 4.16 -0.70
N GLY A 17 -20.22 5.05 -0.29
CA GLY A 17 -18.82 4.69 -0.02
C GLY A 17 -18.68 3.67 1.12
N LEU A 18 -19.36 3.90 2.24
CA LEU A 18 -19.30 2.99 3.40
C LEU A 18 -19.89 1.61 3.07
N PHE A 19 -21.01 1.55 2.34
CA PHE A 19 -21.62 0.29 1.93
C PHE A 19 -20.71 -0.51 0.99
N TYR A 20 -20.04 0.17 0.06
CA TYR A 20 -19.08 -0.44 -0.84
C TYR A 20 -17.86 -1.01 -0.08
N VAL A 21 -17.28 -0.24 0.82
CA VAL A 21 -16.18 -0.71 1.68
C VAL A 21 -16.60 -1.91 2.51
N LEU A 22 -17.82 -1.92 3.07
CA LEU A 22 -18.34 -3.05 3.81
C LEU A 22 -18.47 -4.31 2.95
N LEU A 23 -18.94 -4.20 1.70
CA LEU A 23 -18.96 -5.31 0.76
C LEU A 23 -17.56 -5.84 0.47
N CYS A 24 -16.55 -4.94 0.37
CA CYS A 24 -15.17 -5.36 0.16
C CYS A 24 -14.61 -6.10 1.38
N VAL A 25 -14.91 -5.65 2.59
CA VAL A 25 -14.54 -6.36 3.83
C VAL A 25 -15.15 -7.76 3.89
N LEU A 26 -16.37 -7.91 3.40
CA LEU A 26 -17.05 -9.21 3.29
C LEU A 26 -16.54 -10.11 2.15
N GLY A 27 -15.64 -9.61 1.31
CA GLY A 27 -15.15 -10.33 0.13
C GLY A 27 -16.16 -10.41 -1.02
N GLN A 28 -17.20 -9.58 -0.99
CA GLN A 28 -18.31 -9.57 -1.97
C GLN A 28 -18.22 -8.40 -2.96
N CYS A 29 -17.10 -7.68 -3.01
CA CYS A 29 -16.87 -6.65 -4.02
C CYS A 29 -16.80 -7.27 -5.42
N ALA A 30 -17.88 -7.17 -6.17
CA ALA A 30 -18.00 -7.81 -7.48
C ALA A 30 -17.36 -7.02 -8.64
N SER A 31 -16.88 -5.79 -8.43
CA SER A 31 -16.37 -4.94 -9.52
C SER A 31 -15.39 -3.84 -9.05
N SER A 32 -14.46 -4.14 -8.15
CA SER A 32 -13.39 -3.18 -7.87
C SER A 32 -12.13 -3.56 -8.62
N SER A 33 -11.51 -2.58 -9.25
CA SER A 33 -10.13 -2.67 -9.77
C SER A 33 -9.10 -3.00 -8.68
N TYR A 34 -9.54 -3.09 -7.40
CA TYR A 34 -8.68 -3.32 -6.24
C TYR A 34 -9.10 -4.56 -5.47
N ASN A 35 -8.15 -5.44 -5.19
CA ASN A 35 -8.38 -6.67 -4.44
C ASN A 35 -7.56 -6.68 -3.15
N LEU A 36 -8.22 -6.95 -2.03
CA LEU A 36 -7.56 -7.18 -0.74
C LEU A 36 -7.57 -8.67 -0.44
N THR A 37 -6.40 -9.26 -0.29
CA THR A 37 -6.26 -10.68 0.05
C THR A 37 -5.57 -10.81 1.40
N LEU A 38 -6.27 -11.40 2.36
CA LEU A 38 -5.78 -11.71 3.70
C LEU A 38 -5.08 -13.06 3.70
N TYR A 39 -3.93 -13.11 4.32
CA TYR A 39 -3.17 -14.31 4.65
C TYR A 39 -2.82 -14.30 6.14
N ASN A 40 -2.85 -15.45 6.79
CA ASN A 40 -2.25 -15.72 8.10
C ASN A 40 -1.96 -17.22 8.22
N ASN A 41 -1.41 -17.67 9.34
CA ASN A 41 -1.04 -19.07 9.54
C ASN A 41 -2.21 -20.05 9.34
N ASN A 42 -3.45 -19.62 9.63
CA ASN A 42 -4.65 -20.42 9.46
C ASN A 42 -5.22 -20.34 8.02
N ILE A 43 -4.77 -19.35 7.22
CA ILE A 43 -5.25 -19.06 5.87
C ILE A 43 -4.05 -18.87 4.92
N PRO A 44 -3.20 -19.88 4.73
CA PRO A 44 -1.98 -19.75 3.92
C PRO A 44 -2.24 -19.55 2.43
N LYS A 45 -3.41 -20.00 1.94
CA LYS A 45 -3.82 -19.81 0.54
C LYS A 45 -4.47 -18.45 0.27
N GLY A 46 -4.72 -17.68 1.31
CA GLY A 46 -5.37 -16.38 1.22
C GLY A 46 -6.91 -16.44 1.13
N THR A 47 -7.53 -15.33 1.50
CA THR A 47 -8.98 -15.12 1.38
C THR A 47 -9.28 -13.64 1.15
N ARG A 48 -10.35 -13.33 0.41
CA ARG A 48 -10.87 -11.97 0.29
C ARG A 48 -11.78 -11.58 1.46
N ASN A 49 -12.20 -12.53 2.28
CA ASN A 49 -13.05 -12.27 3.45
C ASN A 49 -12.19 -11.77 4.62
N LEU A 50 -12.17 -10.46 4.84
CA LEU A 50 -11.38 -9.82 5.91
C LEU A 50 -11.99 -10.02 7.30
N LEU A 51 -13.22 -10.55 7.43
CA LEU A 51 -13.77 -10.95 8.75
C LEU A 51 -13.00 -12.13 9.36
N LYS A 52 -12.14 -12.81 8.58
CA LYS A 52 -11.26 -13.88 9.05
C LYS A 52 -9.93 -13.40 9.63
N LEU A 53 -9.77 -12.08 9.82
CA LEU A 53 -8.65 -11.51 10.54
C LEU A 53 -8.58 -12.08 11.96
N ASP A 54 -7.40 -12.42 12.40
CA ASP A 54 -7.13 -12.73 13.80
C ASP A 54 -6.83 -11.42 14.54
N GLN A 55 -7.77 -10.98 15.37
CA GLN A 55 -7.72 -9.68 16.07
C GLN A 55 -6.59 -9.57 17.07
N SER A 56 -6.01 -10.69 17.50
CA SER A 56 -4.88 -10.73 18.45
C SER A 56 -3.53 -10.48 17.79
N LEU A 57 -3.49 -10.57 16.45
CA LEU A 57 -2.25 -10.44 15.66
C LEU A 57 -2.09 -9.03 15.11
N ARG A 58 -0.83 -8.60 15.00
CA ARG A 58 -0.51 -7.39 14.24
C ARG A 58 -0.87 -7.59 12.77
N THR A 59 -1.22 -6.49 12.10
CA THR A 59 -1.66 -6.52 10.70
C THR A 59 -0.70 -5.74 9.81
N ILE A 60 -0.23 -6.38 8.74
CA ILE A 60 0.70 -5.83 7.76
C ILE A 60 -0.04 -5.69 6.43
N PHE A 61 -0.06 -4.49 5.87
CA PHE A 61 -0.53 -4.26 4.50
C PHE A 61 0.68 -4.18 3.56
N ILE A 62 0.65 -4.92 2.44
CA ILE A 62 1.67 -4.87 1.39
C ILE A 62 1.04 -4.29 0.13
N ILE A 63 1.66 -3.25 -0.45
CA ILE A 63 1.11 -2.46 -1.55
C ILE A 63 2.18 -2.37 -2.64
N HIS A 64 1.92 -2.96 -3.80
CA HIS A 64 2.85 -2.97 -4.92
C HIS A 64 2.84 -1.64 -5.71
N GLY A 65 3.79 -1.50 -6.65
CA GLY A 65 3.95 -0.31 -7.49
C GLY A 65 3.36 -0.46 -8.90
N TRP A 66 3.74 0.48 -9.76
CA TRP A 66 3.37 0.52 -11.18
C TRP A 66 3.89 -0.70 -11.93
N GLN A 67 3.11 -1.21 -12.91
CA GLN A 67 3.37 -2.43 -13.69
C GLN A 67 3.63 -3.68 -12.83
N GLN A 68 3.05 -3.70 -11.64
CA GLN A 68 3.18 -4.81 -10.70
C GLN A 68 1.81 -5.41 -10.34
N SER A 69 1.84 -6.50 -9.59
CA SER A 69 0.64 -7.14 -9.05
C SER A 69 0.91 -7.72 -7.65
N GLY A 70 -0.16 -8.03 -6.94
CA GLY A 70 -0.09 -8.71 -5.65
C GLY A 70 0.44 -10.14 -5.70
N GLN A 71 0.64 -10.70 -6.91
CA GLN A 71 1.14 -12.06 -7.13
C GLN A 71 2.65 -12.13 -7.42
N LEU A 72 3.34 -10.98 -7.47
CA LEU A 72 4.78 -10.97 -7.75
C LEU A 72 5.58 -11.73 -6.70
N PRO A 73 6.70 -12.35 -7.10
CA PRO A 73 7.56 -13.13 -6.19
C PRO A 73 7.96 -12.37 -4.93
N TRP A 74 8.36 -11.09 -5.05
CA TRP A 74 8.77 -10.29 -3.91
C TRP A 74 7.65 -10.07 -2.86
N VAL A 75 6.39 -9.94 -3.30
CA VAL A 75 5.23 -9.83 -2.40
C VAL A 75 5.07 -11.13 -1.61
N THR A 76 5.20 -12.27 -2.30
CA THR A 76 5.14 -13.59 -1.69
C THR A 76 6.32 -13.81 -0.72
N GLU A 77 7.52 -13.44 -1.10
CA GLU A 77 8.71 -13.56 -0.27
C GLU A 77 8.64 -12.69 0.99
N MET A 78 8.21 -11.43 0.84
CA MET A 78 7.99 -10.53 1.97
C MET A 78 6.93 -11.08 2.93
N LYS A 79 5.79 -11.52 2.42
CA LYS A 79 4.75 -12.17 3.22
C LYS A 79 5.31 -13.38 3.97
N ASN A 80 6.07 -14.25 3.30
CA ASN A 80 6.65 -15.43 3.91
C ASN A 80 7.72 -15.07 4.97
N ALA A 81 8.51 -14.02 4.74
CA ALA A 81 9.47 -13.53 5.73
C ALA A 81 8.78 -13.06 7.02
N TYR A 82 7.63 -12.38 6.91
CA TYR A 82 6.82 -12.04 8.09
C TYR A 82 6.35 -13.29 8.84
N PHE A 83 5.87 -14.31 8.14
CA PHE A 83 5.43 -15.57 8.77
C PHE A 83 6.56 -16.36 9.42
N GLN A 84 7.80 -16.25 8.94
CA GLN A 84 8.96 -16.87 9.56
C GLN A 84 9.36 -16.23 10.89
N THR A 85 9.05 -14.95 11.07
CA THR A 85 9.48 -14.20 12.25
C THR A 85 8.40 -14.10 13.34
N SER A 86 7.13 -14.16 12.97
CA SER A 86 6.01 -14.00 13.90
C SER A 86 4.68 -14.43 13.29
N SER A 87 3.70 -14.70 14.15
CA SER A 87 2.32 -14.83 13.72
C SER A 87 1.75 -13.44 13.42
N VAL A 88 1.26 -13.23 12.21
CA VAL A 88 0.72 -11.94 11.74
C VAL A 88 -0.46 -12.15 10.78
N ASN A 89 -1.29 -11.14 10.62
CA ASN A 89 -2.13 -10.99 9.45
C ASN A 89 -1.35 -10.23 8.37
N VAL A 90 -1.33 -10.72 7.15
CA VAL A 90 -0.82 -9.99 5.99
C VAL A 90 -1.96 -9.76 5.03
N ILE A 91 -2.21 -8.50 4.68
CA ILE A 91 -3.19 -8.11 3.68
C ILE A 91 -2.43 -7.55 2.48
N VAL A 92 -2.57 -8.19 1.33
CA VAL A 92 -2.00 -7.69 0.07
C VAL A 92 -3.07 -6.88 -0.65
N LEU A 93 -2.78 -5.61 -0.93
CA LEU A 93 -3.57 -4.79 -1.84
C LEU A 93 -3.05 -5.01 -3.26
N ASP A 94 -3.86 -5.67 -4.07
CA ASP A 94 -3.61 -5.83 -5.51
C ASP A 94 -4.45 -4.81 -6.28
N TRP A 95 -3.78 -3.86 -6.93
CA TRP A 95 -4.35 -2.83 -7.79
C TRP A 95 -3.80 -2.91 -9.21
N SER A 96 -3.40 -4.13 -9.63
CA SER A 96 -2.73 -4.42 -10.90
C SER A 96 -3.53 -3.97 -12.12
N GLU A 97 -4.86 -3.95 -12.07
CA GLU A 97 -5.69 -3.47 -13.16
C GLU A 97 -5.35 -2.02 -13.54
N ASP A 98 -5.27 -1.12 -12.55
CA ASP A 98 -4.89 0.29 -12.76
C ASP A 98 -3.37 0.49 -12.84
N ALA A 99 -2.59 -0.41 -12.25
CA ALA A 99 -1.12 -0.39 -12.30
C ALA A 99 -0.58 -0.84 -13.66
N SER A 100 -1.34 -1.57 -14.46
CA SER A 100 -0.89 -2.17 -15.74
C SER A 100 -0.83 -1.20 -16.91
N SER A 101 -1.16 0.07 -16.74
CA SER A 101 -1.07 1.07 -17.79
C SER A 101 0.33 1.09 -18.42
N LEU A 102 0.41 1.08 -19.76
CA LEU A 102 1.66 1.16 -20.49
C LEU A 102 2.41 2.49 -20.27
N THR A 103 1.66 3.54 -19.92
CA THR A 103 2.21 4.84 -19.56
C THR A 103 2.05 5.10 -18.07
N TYR A 104 3.02 5.78 -17.47
CA TYR A 104 3.11 5.94 -16.01
C TYR A 104 2.01 6.83 -15.41
N TYR A 105 1.73 7.99 -16.05
CA TYR A 105 0.85 9.00 -15.46
C TYR A 105 -0.60 8.58 -15.19
N PRO A 106 -1.27 7.77 -16.02
CA PRO A 106 -2.58 7.25 -15.68
C PRO A 106 -2.60 6.53 -14.33
N SER A 107 -1.56 5.74 -14.03
CA SER A 107 -1.43 5.07 -12.73
C SER A 107 -1.16 6.05 -11.58
N VAL A 108 -0.47 7.17 -11.82
CA VAL A 108 -0.31 8.25 -10.82
C VAL A 108 -1.67 8.89 -10.47
N TYR A 109 -2.52 9.14 -11.46
CA TYR A 109 -3.82 9.79 -11.23
C TYR A 109 -4.79 8.95 -10.38
N VAL A 110 -4.67 7.65 -10.38
CA VAL A 110 -5.55 6.77 -9.58
C VAL A 110 -5.05 6.55 -8.14
N VAL A 111 -3.77 6.82 -7.86
CA VAL A 111 -3.18 6.66 -6.52
C VAL A 111 -4.01 7.31 -5.40
N PRO A 112 -4.50 8.56 -5.51
CA PRO A 112 -5.33 9.16 -4.47
C PRO A 112 -6.65 8.42 -4.24
N HIS A 113 -7.22 7.83 -5.28
CA HIS A 113 -8.44 7.02 -5.17
C HIS A 113 -8.21 5.73 -4.40
N ILE A 114 -7.13 5.02 -4.76
CA ILE A 114 -6.74 3.77 -4.12
C ILE A 114 -6.36 4.02 -2.66
N GLY A 115 -5.62 5.09 -2.39
CA GLY A 115 -5.24 5.49 -1.04
C GLY A 115 -6.46 5.76 -0.16
N ARG A 116 -7.43 6.52 -0.65
CA ARG A 116 -8.69 6.76 0.08
C ARG A 116 -9.47 5.48 0.33
N PHE A 117 -9.62 4.62 -0.68
CA PHE A 117 -10.27 3.31 -0.52
C PHE A 117 -9.60 2.47 0.57
N LEU A 118 -8.27 2.37 0.55
CA LEU A 118 -7.52 1.62 1.57
C LEU A 118 -7.68 2.25 2.96
N GLY A 119 -7.60 3.57 3.08
CA GLY A 119 -7.78 4.29 4.35
C GLY A 119 -9.18 4.10 4.94
N GLU A 120 -10.23 4.13 4.10
CA GLU A 120 -11.60 3.83 4.51
C GLU A 120 -11.77 2.36 4.93
N THR A 121 -11.10 1.45 4.25
CA THR A 121 -11.09 0.03 4.62
C THR A 121 -10.43 -0.16 5.99
N ILE A 122 -9.26 0.44 6.22
CA ILE A 122 -8.56 0.38 7.52
C ILE A 122 -9.43 0.97 8.62
N TYR A 123 -10.08 2.11 8.37
CA TYR A 123 -11.00 2.71 9.33
C TYR A 123 -12.17 1.78 9.67
N THR A 124 -12.75 1.12 8.66
CA THR A 124 -13.85 0.17 8.86
C THR A 124 -13.39 -1.04 9.69
N LEU A 125 -12.24 -1.62 9.34
CA LEU A 125 -11.67 -2.75 10.10
C LEU A 125 -11.36 -2.37 11.56
N HIS A 126 -10.81 -1.17 11.78
CA HIS A 126 -10.56 -0.65 13.12
C HIS A 126 -11.87 -0.43 13.90
N SER A 127 -12.87 0.21 13.29
CA SER A 127 -14.19 0.46 13.90
C SER A 127 -14.91 -0.83 14.28
N MET A 128 -14.73 -1.89 13.49
CA MET A 128 -15.22 -3.25 13.77
C MET A 128 -14.36 -4.02 14.78
N LYS A 129 -13.25 -3.42 15.26
CA LYS A 129 -12.26 -4.04 16.19
C LYS A 129 -11.60 -5.28 15.57
N LEU A 130 -11.51 -5.36 14.26
CA LEU A 130 -10.85 -6.46 13.54
C LEU A 130 -9.33 -6.27 13.46
N ILE A 131 -8.84 -5.04 13.60
CA ILE A 131 -7.42 -4.71 13.67
C ILE A 131 -7.15 -3.72 14.81
N GLN A 132 -5.91 -3.74 15.31
CA GLN A 132 -5.37 -2.76 16.24
C GLN A 132 -4.42 -1.85 15.47
N VAL A 133 -4.72 -0.54 15.40
CA VAL A 133 -3.90 0.40 14.58
C VAL A 133 -2.53 0.61 15.18
N GLU A 134 -2.40 0.47 16.50
CA GLU A 134 -1.14 0.49 17.24
C GLU A 134 -0.22 -0.70 16.91
N ALA A 135 -0.78 -1.73 16.27
CA ALA A 135 -0.09 -2.91 15.77
C ALA A 135 -0.23 -3.06 14.25
N THR A 136 -0.58 -1.98 13.55
CA THR A 136 -0.76 -1.97 12.08
C THR A 136 0.44 -1.33 11.40
N GLN A 137 0.91 -1.97 10.33
CA GLN A 137 1.99 -1.51 9.47
C GLN A 137 1.55 -1.48 8.01
N LEU A 138 1.87 -0.41 7.30
CA LEU A 138 1.73 -0.33 5.84
C LEU A 138 3.11 -0.42 5.21
N VAL A 139 3.28 -1.25 4.20
CA VAL A 139 4.51 -1.38 3.41
C VAL A 139 4.17 -1.12 1.95
N GLY A 140 4.65 -0.02 1.41
CA GLY A 140 4.37 0.39 0.03
C GLY A 140 5.64 0.49 -0.79
N PHE A 141 5.60 -0.05 -2.01
CA PHE A 141 6.69 0.08 -2.98
C PHE A 141 6.33 1.06 -4.10
N SER A 142 7.24 1.98 -4.44
CA SER A 142 7.07 2.94 -5.55
C SER A 142 5.77 3.75 -5.40
N LEU A 143 4.84 3.70 -6.36
CA LEU A 143 3.50 4.32 -6.23
C LEU A 143 2.72 3.77 -5.02
N GLY A 144 2.95 2.51 -4.64
CA GLY A 144 2.36 1.90 -3.45
C GLY A 144 2.74 2.59 -2.14
N ALA A 145 3.91 3.24 -2.08
CA ALA A 145 4.31 4.04 -0.93
C ALA A 145 3.41 5.28 -0.75
N HIS A 146 3.05 5.95 -1.86
CA HIS A 146 2.12 7.08 -1.82
C HIS A 146 0.68 6.64 -1.53
N ILE A 147 0.27 5.46 -2.04
CA ILE A 147 -1.01 4.85 -1.65
C ILE A 147 -1.05 4.64 -0.13
N ALA A 148 0.04 4.14 0.48
CA ALA A 148 0.13 3.94 1.93
C ALA A 148 0.01 5.27 2.71
N GLY A 149 0.71 6.33 2.28
CA GLY A 149 0.63 7.66 2.89
C GLY A 149 -0.80 8.21 2.86
N ILE A 150 -1.41 8.26 1.66
CA ILE A 150 -2.78 8.77 1.50
C ILE A 150 -3.81 7.92 2.26
N ALA A 151 -3.58 6.59 2.36
CA ALA A 151 -4.43 5.73 3.18
C ALA A 151 -4.34 6.09 4.67
N ALA A 152 -3.15 6.36 5.16
CA ALA A 152 -2.93 6.78 6.55
C ALA A 152 -3.53 8.17 6.83
N GLN A 153 -3.37 9.14 5.93
CA GLN A 153 -4.01 10.46 6.02
C GLN A 153 -5.54 10.33 6.09
N THR A 154 -6.13 9.50 5.20
CA THR A 154 -7.57 9.24 5.15
C THR A 154 -8.05 8.59 6.45
N PHE A 155 -7.32 7.60 6.97
CA PHE A 155 -7.61 6.95 8.24
C PHE A 155 -7.56 7.97 9.40
N THR A 156 -6.49 8.75 9.49
CA THR A 156 -6.29 9.77 10.54
C THR A 156 -7.41 10.78 10.57
N ALA A 157 -7.84 11.27 9.39
CA ALA A 157 -8.96 12.21 9.28
C ALA A 157 -10.30 11.62 9.76
N LYS A 158 -10.54 10.32 9.51
CA LYS A 158 -11.78 9.63 9.93
C LYS A 158 -11.76 9.19 11.40
N SER A 159 -10.59 8.94 11.98
CA SER A 159 -10.40 8.43 13.34
C SER A 159 -10.10 9.51 14.40
N ASN A 160 -10.46 10.77 14.11
CA ASN A 160 -10.23 11.90 15.01
C ASN A 160 -8.75 12.08 15.41
N GLY A 161 -7.84 11.90 14.46
CA GLY A 161 -6.42 12.13 14.66
C GLY A 161 -5.61 10.91 15.13
N THR A 162 -6.23 9.73 15.28
CA THR A 162 -5.49 8.51 15.56
C THR A 162 -4.60 8.15 14.37
N LYS A 163 -3.33 7.84 14.61
CA LYS A 163 -2.38 7.47 13.56
C LYS A 163 -2.13 5.98 13.47
N ILE A 164 -1.83 5.51 12.27
CA ILE A 164 -1.28 4.17 12.04
C ILE A 164 0.11 4.12 12.65
N LYS A 165 0.51 2.95 13.17
CA LYS A 165 1.78 2.80 13.88
C LYS A 165 2.99 3.04 13.01
N ILE A 166 3.09 2.33 11.87
CA ILE A 166 4.28 2.36 11.02
C ILE A 166 3.89 2.38 9.54
N ILE A 167 4.57 3.22 8.77
CA ILE A 167 4.63 3.11 7.31
C ILE A 167 6.07 2.86 6.89
N VAL A 168 6.28 1.90 6.00
CA VAL A 168 7.55 1.64 5.32
C VAL A 168 7.39 1.98 3.84
N GLY A 169 8.05 3.04 3.39
CA GLY A 169 8.14 3.44 1.99
C GLY A 169 9.37 2.83 1.35
N LEU A 170 9.17 1.86 0.48
CA LEU A 170 10.24 1.22 -0.29
C LEU A 170 10.35 1.95 -1.63
N GLU A 171 11.39 2.76 -1.81
CA GLU A 171 11.62 3.51 -3.05
C GLU A 171 10.39 4.33 -3.47
N ALA A 172 9.87 5.20 -2.60
CA ALA A 172 8.70 6.02 -2.91
C ALA A 172 8.89 6.79 -4.23
N ALA A 173 7.97 6.64 -5.17
CA ALA A 173 8.12 7.13 -6.55
C ALA A 173 8.37 8.65 -6.62
N SER A 174 9.34 9.08 -7.44
CA SER A 174 9.66 10.50 -7.64
C SER A 174 8.77 11.18 -8.71
N PRO A 175 8.59 10.62 -9.93
CA PRO A 175 7.85 11.30 -10.96
C PRO A 175 6.40 11.58 -10.55
N GLY A 176 6.00 12.86 -10.62
CA GLY A 176 4.67 13.31 -10.20
C GLY A 176 4.55 13.69 -8.71
N TYR A 177 5.57 13.40 -7.88
CA TYR A 177 5.53 13.63 -6.43
C TYR A 177 6.64 14.55 -5.90
N GLU A 178 7.64 14.90 -6.70
CA GLU A 178 8.76 15.77 -6.27
C GLU A 178 8.31 17.16 -5.81
N ILE A 179 7.25 17.68 -6.42
CA ILE A 179 6.65 19.00 -6.14
C ILE A 179 5.26 18.88 -5.48
N ALA A 180 4.80 17.66 -5.22
CA ALA A 180 3.52 17.45 -4.57
C ALA A 180 3.59 17.94 -3.11
N ASN A 181 2.49 18.53 -2.65
CA ASN A 181 2.31 18.83 -1.23
C ASN A 181 2.31 17.55 -0.39
N GLU A 182 2.57 17.67 0.90
CA GLU A 182 2.58 16.55 1.85
C GLU A 182 1.29 15.73 1.81
N ASP A 183 0.13 16.39 1.72
CA ASP A 183 -1.19 15.71 1.60
C ASP A 183 -1.36 14.87 0.32
N GLY A 184 -0.49 15.03 -0.67
CA GLY A 184 -0.59 14.32 -1.97
C GLY A 184 0.39 13.15 -2.11
N ARG A 185 1.25 12.91 -1.12
CA ARG A 185 2.30 11.89 -1.16
C ARG A 185 2.57 11.32 0.23
N LEU A 186 3.44 10.30 0.30
CA LEU A 186 3.95 9.82 1.58
C LEU A 186 4.82 10.89 2.25
N ASP A 187 4.58 11.12 3.54
CA ASP A 187 5.29 12.09 4.38
C ASP A 187 5.52 11.57 5.80
N ALA A 188 6.48 12.18 6.52
CA ALA A 188 6.83 11.81 7.89
C ALA A 188 5.65 11.94 8.88
N THR A 189 4.66 12.76 8.55
CA THR A 189 3.51 13.03 9.43
C THR A 189 2.37 12.02 9.28
N ASP A 190 2.42 11.12 8.29
CA ASP A 190 1.34 10.20 7.94
C ASP A 190 1.12 9.08 8.97
N ALA A 191 2.14 8.74 9.75
CA ALA A 191 2.06 7.70 10.78
C ALA A 191 2.79 8.16 12.06
N GLU A 192 2.76 7.33 13.10
CA GLU A 192 3.61 7.58 14.28
C GLU A 192 5.10 7.45 13.93
N PHE A 193 5.42 6.56 12.99
CA PHE A 193 6.77 6.37 12.48
C PHE A 193 6.72 6.04 10.98
N VAL A 194 7.43 6.81 10.18
CA VAL A 194 7.60 6.57 8.73
C VAL A 194 9.06 6.25 8.47
N GLN A 195 9.31 5.12 7.80
CA GLN A 195 10.64 4.71 7.36
C GLN A 195 10.72 4.73 5.84
N GLY A 196 11.65 5.50 5.31
CA GLY A 196 11.92 5.63 3.87
C GLY A 196 13.16 4.87 3.47
N PHE A 197 13.07 4.05 2.43
CA PHE A 197 14.22 3.40 1.81
C PHE A 197 14.43 3.96 0.40
N HIS A 198 15.63 4.48 0.14
CA HIS A 198 16.02 5.08 -1.13
C HIS A 198 17.10 4.24 -1.76
N THR A 199 16.86 3.75 -2.98
CA THR A 199 17.76 2.81 -3.64
C THR A 199 18.19 3.26 -5.04
N SER A 200 17.42 4.17 -5.69
CA SER A 200 17.70 4.64 -7.03
C SER A 200 17.32 6.11 -7.24
N GLU A 201 17.57 6.62 -8.44
CA GLU A 201 17.16 7.97 -8.85
C GLU A 201 15.67 8.07 -9.22
N PHE A 202 14.95 6.95 -9.27
CA PHE A 202 13.52 6.93 -9.58
C PHE A 202 12.64 7.16 -8.35
N GLY A 203 13.21 7.02 -7.14
CA GLY A 203 12.57 7.38 -5.89
C GLY A 203 12.73 8.86 -5.54
N LEU A 204 11.92 9.34 -4.59
CA LEU A 204 12.07 10.67 -4.01
C LEU A 204 13.51 10.86 -3.52
N ARG A 205 14.16 11.92 -3.98
CA ARG A 205 15.57 12.20 -3.63
C ARG A 205 15.72 12.89 -2.28
N LYS A 206 14.75 13.70 -1.90
CA LYS A 206 14.73 14.40 -0.62
C LYS A 206 14.18 13.49 0.46
N PRO A 207 14.64 13.64 1.71
CA PRO A 207 14.03 12.99 2.86
C PRO A 207 12.52 13.28 2.90
N TYR A 208 11.72 12.28 3.20
CA TYR A 208 10.26 12.39 3.33
C TYR A 208 9.73 11.64 4.56
N ALA A 209 10.58 10.89 5.23
CA ALA A 209 10.21 10.00 6.32
C ALA A 209 10.71 10.50 7.67
N THR A 210 10.31 9.86 8.75
CA THR A 210 10.89 10.05 10.09
C THR A 210 12.36 9.62 10.11
N VAL A 211 12.65 8.52 9.38
CA VAL A 211 14.02 8.03 9.14
C VAL A 211 14.12 7.62 7.67
N ASP A 212 15.09 8.23 6.97
CA ASP A 212 15.41 7.93 5.58
C ASP A 212 16.73 7.16 5.49
N VAL A 213 16.70 5.99 4.83
CA VAL A 213 17.86 5.13 4.62
C VAL A 213 18.24 5.11 3.15
N TYR A 214 19.43 5.55 2.82
CA TYR A 214 19.93 5.64 1.45
C TYR A 214 20.93 4.53 1.17
N PHE A 215 20.62 3.66 0.21
CA PHE A 215 21.51 2.58 -0.24
C PHE A 215 22.36 3.05 -1.40
N ASN A 216 23.66 2.69 -1.38
CA ASN A 216 24.62 3.03 -2.44
C ASN A 216 24.70 4.53 -2.73
N TYR A 217 24.48 5.37 -1.73
CA TYR A 217 24.45 6.82 -1.86
C TYR A 217 25.84 7.35 -2.26
N LYS A 218 25.90 8.11 -3.34
CA LYS A 218 27.09 8.87 -3.77
C LYS A 218 26.82 10.35 -3.57
N LYS A 219 27.73 11.05 -2.88
CA LYS A 219 27.58 12.48 -2.51
C LYS A 219 27.18 13.43 -3.65
N ILE A 220 27.49 13.08 -4.91
CA ILE A 220 27.28 13.95 -6.08
C ILE A 220 25.99 13.59 -6.82
N HIS A 221 25.54 12.33 -6.80
CA HIS A 221 24.46 11.83 -7.64
C HIS A 221 23.35 11.08 -6.88
N GLY A 222 23.39 11.07 -5.54
CA GLY A 222 22.41 10.28 -4.77
C GLY A 222 22.57 8.78 -4.99
N CYS A 223 21.48 8.04 -4.86
CA CYS A 223 21.39 6.64 -5.25
C CYS A 223 21.42 6.58 -6.79
N GLY A 224 22.42 5.95 -7.37
CA GLY A 224 22.56 5.91 -8.84
C GLY A 224 21.48 5.09 -9.54
N VAL A 225 21.34 5.28 -10.85
CA VAL A 225 20.43 4.49 -11.71
C VAL A 225 20.84 3.00 -11.70
N LYS A 226 22.14 2.74 -11.71
CA LYS A 226 22.69 1.38 -11.70
C LYS A 226 22.97 0.93 -10.27
N GLN A 227 22.19 -0.02 -9.79
CA GLN A 227 22.38 -0.62 -8.47
C GLN A 227 23.16 -1.95 -8.57
N PRO A 228 24.00 -2.30 -7.57
CA PRO A 228 24.56 -3.61 -7.48
C PRO A 228 23.45 -4.68 -7.48
N SER A 229 23.61 -5.72 -8.26
CA SER A 229 22.63 -6.82 -8.41
C SER A 229 21.33 -6.47 -9.15
N CYS A 230 21.19 -5.26 -9.70
CA CYS A 230 20.09 -4.92 -10.58
C CYS A 230 20.46 -5.15 -12.05
N PRO A 231 19.56 -5.69 -12.90
CA PRO A 231 19.77 -5.73 -14.33
C PRO A 231 19.86 -4.31 -14.93
N TRP A 232 20.54 -4.17 -16.05
CA TRP A 232 20.97 -2.89 -16.65
C TRP A 232 19.83 -2.00 -17.15
N TYR A 233 18.60 -2.49 -17.20
CA TYR A 233 17.46 -1.78 -17.80
C TYR A 233 16.43 -1.37 -16.76
N PRO A 234 16.20 -0.06 -16.55
CA PRO A 234 15.06 0.39 -15.78
C PRO A 234 13.82 0.20 -16.64
N GLY A 235 12.89 -0.62 -16.26
CA GLY A 235 11.58 -0.62 -16.88
C GLY A 235 10.91 -1.97 -17.06
N VAL A 236 11.62 -3.06 -16.88
CA VAL A 236 11.01 -4.39 -16.94
C VAL A 236 11.59 -5.20 -15.79
N ASP A 237 10.74 -5.54 -14.83
CA ASP A 237 11.05 -6.47 -13.75
C ASP A 237 12.34 -6.15 -12.94
N VAL A 238 12.41 -4.97 -12.32
CA VAL A 238 13.27 -4.82 -11.15
C VAL A 238 12.44 -5.28 -9.95
N PRO A 239 12.51 -6.56 -9.59
CA PRO A 239 11.86 -7.00 -8.37
C PRO A 239 12.55 -6.29 -7.20
N PRO A 240 11.83 -5.96 -6.15
CA PRO A 240 12.38 -5.47 -4.89
C PRO A 240 13.40 -6.42 -4.23
N HIS A 241 13.68 -7.57 -4.82
CA HIS A 241 14.77 -8.46 -4.43
C HIS A 241 16.12 -7.75 -4.32
N SER A 242 16.37 -6.73 -5.13
CA SER A 242 17.59 -5.94 -5.00
C SER A 242 17.65 -5.18 -3.67
N LEU A 243 16.52 -4.92 -3.03
CA LEU A 243 16.46 -4.29 -1.72
C LEU A 243 16.77 -5.26 -0.58
N TYR A 244 16.57 -6.58 -0.81
CA TYR A 244 16.77 -7.62 0.20
C TYR A 244 18.01 -8.48 -0.04
N SER A 245 18.52 -8.54 -1.28
CA SER A 245 19.66 -9.41 -1.62
C SER A 245 21.02 -8.88 -1.20
N THR A 246 21.13 -7.65 -0.73
CA THR A 246 22.37 -7.07 -0.19
C THR A 246 22.61 -7.41 1.28
N GLY A 247 21.81 -8.27 1.88
CA GLY A 247 22.03 -8.82 3.22
C GLY A 247 23.25 -9.72 3.30
N LYS A 248 24.42 -9.23 2.92
CA LYS A 248 25.66 -9.72 3.51
C LYS A 248 25.67 -9.23 4.96
N ARG A 249 25.57 -10.21 5.86
CA ARG A 249 25.75 -10.06 7.31
C ARG A 249 26.93 -9.11 7.57
N PHE A 250 26.67 -8.08 8.30
CA PHE A 250 27.65 -7.43 9.15
C PHE A 250 27.60 -8.05 10.53
#